data_032df545c29298ad91cbe23a7bc395fa
#
_entry.id   032df545c29298ad91cbe23a7bc395fa
#
_cell.length_a   1.000
_cell.length_b   1.000
_cell.length_c   1.000
_cell.angle_alpha   90.00
_cell.angle_beta   90.00
_cell.angle_gamma   90.00
#
_symmetry.space_group_name_H-M   'P 1'
#
loop_
_entity.id
_entity.type
_entity.pdbx_description
1 polymer ?
#
loop_
_entity_poly.entity_id
_entity_poly.type
_entity_poly.pdbx_seq_one_letter_code
_entity_poly.pdbx_strand_id
1 'polypeptide(L)'
;WSDRYEGKASPLVFFILYGALIFMMLFSHQYAESSKIIFQITSVQLPFQFFWIGTIVSFIGIIVYSILNKIPLNVVLLELLLLGLLALLFSKATLIFGFGFYFVLWHSLPSLQSQIYYIYDKETKRPLLQYIKSALLYWVMAIIGLLFFYYFVDLPQEYMLSIFFSFLAAITFPHAIVMTLMFYSEEANGD
;
A
#
# COMPACT_ATOMS: atom_id res chain seq x y z
N TRP A 1 12.03 2.19 -6.25
CA TRP A 1 11.27 3.45 -6.19
C TRP A 1 12.14 4.61 -5.69
N SER A 2 12.88 4.46 -4.58
CA SER A 2 13.79 5.49 -4.07
C SER A 2 14.80 5.96 -5.10
N ASP A 3 15.39 5.05 -5.84
CA ASP A 3 16.44 5.33 -6.84
C ASP A 3 15.97 6.20 -8.02
N ARG A 4 14.65 6.38 -8.19
CA ARG A 4 14.08 7.25 -9.23
C ARG A 4 13.83 8.67 -8.76
N TYR A 5 13.87 8.94 -7.46
CA TYR A 5 13.48 10.21 -6.85
C TYR A 5 14.59 10.80 -5.98
N GLU A 6 15.83 10.80 -6.48
CA GLU A 6 16.95 11.55 -5.88
C GLU A 6 16.68 13.05 -6.02
N GLY A 7 15.82 13.58 -5.16
CA GLY A 7 15.44 14.99 -5.11
C GLY A 7 15.88 15.67 -3.82
N LYS A 8 15.92 17.01 -3.82
CA LYS A 8 16.25 17.84 -2.63
C LYS A 8 15.17 17.82 -1.54
N ALA A 9 13.94 17.39 -1.85
CA ALA A 9 12.85 17.27 -0.89
C ALA A 9 12.77 15.84 -0.36
N SER A 10 12.34 15.69 0.90
CA SER A 10 12.17 14.38 1.53
C SER A 10 11.32 13.45 0.68
N PRO A 11 11.80 12.27 0.27
CA PRO A 11 11.02 11.28 -0.49
C PRO A 11 9.76 10.83 0.27
N LEU A 12 9.74 10.97 1.59
CA LEU A 12 8.59 10.67 2.44
C LEU A 12 7.33 11.44 2.03
N VAL A 13 7.47 12.75 1.69
CA VAL A 13 6.33 13.56 1.24
C VAL A 13 5.72 12.99 -0.03
N PHE A 14 6.56 12.59 -0.99
CA PHE A 14 6.09 11.94 -2.22
C PHE A 14 5.33 10.64 -1.92
N PHE A 15 5.87 9.78 -1.08
CA PHE A 15 5.22 8.50 -0.74
C PHE A 15 3.89 8.68 -0.01
N ILE A 16 3.79 9.68 0.89
CA ILE A 16 2.53 10.02 1.56
C ILE A 16 1.49 10.49 0.54
N LEU A 17 1.85 11.42 -0.34
CA LEU A 17 0.94 11.94 -1.38
C LEU A 17 0.52 10.84 -2.36
N TYR A 18 1.44 9.98 -2.76
CA TYR A 18 1.18 8.89 -3.70
C TYR A 18 0.26 7.83 -3.10
N GLY A 19 0.53 7.41 -1.85
CA GLY A 19 -0.34 6.49 -1.12
C GLY A 19 -1.74 7.09 -0.89
N ALA A 20 -1.81 8.36 -0.47
CA ALA A 20 -3.08 9.06 -0.31
C ALA A 20 -3.85 9.14 -1.62
N LEU A 21 -3.20 9.46 -2.74
CA LEU A 21 -3.83 9.48 -4.07
C LEU A 21 -4.47 8.14 -4.42
N ILE A 22 -3.74 7.05 -4.26
CA ILE A 22 -4.24 5.71 -4.61
C ILE A 22 -5.45 5.34 -3.76
N PHE A 23 -5.39 5.54 -2.43
CA PHE A 23 -6.51 5.23 -1.54
C PHE A 23 -7.73 6.13 -1.79
N MET A 24 -7.53 7.43 -1.94
CA MET A 24 -8.62 8.36 -2.24
C MET A 24 -9.28 8.06 -3.59
N MET A 25 -8.48 7.68 -4.60
CA MET A 25 -8.96 7.26 -5.91
C MET A 25 -9.75 5.94 -5.83
N LEU A 26 -9.27 4.94 -5.11
CA LEU A 26 -9.98 3.69 -4.88
C LEU A 26 -11.31 3.94 -4.17
N PHE A 27 -11.30 4.72 -3.08
CA PHE A 27 -12.50 5.00 -2.29
C PHE A 27 -13.50 5.87 -3.03
N SER A 28 -13.06 6.77 -3.90
CA SER A 28 -13.97 7.56 -4.74
C SER A 28 -14.68 6.70 -5.79
N HIS A 29 -13.97 5.75 -6.42
CA HIS A 29 -14.57 4.85 -7.41
C HIS A 29 -15.51 3.82 -6.79
N GLN A 30 -15.19 3.35 -5.59
CA GLN A 30 -15.95 2.35 -4.84
C GLN A 30 -16.64 2.95 -3.60
N TYR A 31 -17.20 4.17 -3.77
CA TYR A 31 -17.72 4.97 -2.65
C TYR A 31 -18.76 4.26 -1.80
N ALA A 32 -19.71 3.55 -2.41
CA ALA A 32 -20.78 2.88 -1.68
C ALA A 32 -20.25 1.82 -0.69
N GLU A 33 -19.30 0.99 -1.12
CA GLU A 33 -18.68 -0.02 -0.26
C GLU A 33 -17.71 0.62 0.75
N SER A 34 -16.88 1.56 0.29
CA SER A 34 -15.87 2.22 1.14
C SER A 34 -16.52 3.02 2.27
N SER A 35 -17.56 3.80 1.98
CA SER A 35 -18.23 4.61 3.00
C SER A 35 -18.92 3.74 4.05
N LYS A 36 -19.52 2.59 3.64
CA LYS A 36 -20.10 1.61 4.56
C LYS A 36 -19.06 1.03 5.50
N ILE A 37 -17.90 0.60 4.96
CA ILE A 37 -16.82 0.02 5.76
C ILE A 37 -16.25 1.05 6.73
N ILE A 38 -15.97 2.27 6.27
CA ILE A 38 -15.47 3.35 7.12
C ILE A 38 -16.46 3.66 8.24
N PHE A 39 -17.74 3.74 7.92
CA PHE A 39 -18.79 3.96 8.93
C PHE A 39 -18.84 2.84 9.97
N GLN A 40 -18.74 1.57 9.54
CA GLN A 40 -18.74 0.43 10.44
C GLN A 40 -17.53 0.41 11.40
N ILE A 41 -16.37 0.92 10.94
CA ILE A 41 -15.15 0.96 11.77
C ILE A 41 -15.12 2.18 12.69
N THR A 42 -15.50 3.36 12.16
CA THR A 42 -15.27 4.66 12.83
C THR A 42 -16.53 5.31 13.37
N SER A 43 -17.71 4.85 12.97
CA SER A 43 -19.00 5.49 13.18
C SER A 43 -19.10 6.90 12.53
N VAL A 44 -18.19 7.25 11.63
CA VAL A 44 -18.16 8.53 10.91
C VAL A 44 -18.59 8.32 9.46
N GLN A 45 -19.57 9.09 9.01
CA GLN A 45 -20.00 9.06 7.61
C GLN A 45 -19.23 10.15 6.83
N LEU A 46 -18.35 9.72 5.94
CA LEU A 46 -17.61 10.63 5.07
C LEU A 46 -18.39 10.84 3.76
N PRO A 47 -18.58 12.10 3.32
CA PRO A 47 -19.27 12.38 2.06
C PRO A 47 -18.37 12.04 0.86
N PHE A 48 -18.96 11.77 -0.30
CA PHE A 48 -18.25 11.49 -1.56
C PHE A 48 -17.21 12.57 -1.90
N GLN A 49 -17.56 13.84 -1.66
CA GLN A 49 -16.70 14.98 -1.93
C GLN A 49 -15.35 14.91 -1.18
N PHE A 50 -15.34 14.30 0.01
CA PHE A 50 -14.10 14.13 0.78
C PHE A 50 -13.06 13.32 -0.02
N PHE A 51 -13.46 12.19 -0.57
CA PHE A 51 -12.56 11.32 -1.34
C PHE A 51 -12.17 11.95 -2.68
N TRP A 52 -13.12 12.58 -3.35
CA TRP A 52 -12.88 13.27 -4.61
C TRP A 52 -11.92 14.46 -4.47
N ILE A 53 -12.13 15.31 -3.47
CA ILE A 53 -11.24 16.42 -3.17
C ILE A 53 -9.86 15.90 -2.75
N GLY A 54 -9.80 14.86 -1.89
CA GLY A 54 -8.56 14.21 -1.50
C GLY A 54 -7.77 13.67 -2.70
N THR A 55 -8.45 13.06 -3.69
CA THR A 55 -7.83 12.61 -4.94
C THR A 55 -7.21 13.78 -5.71
N ILE A 56 -7.96 14.88 -5.89
CA ILE A 56 -7.48 16.07 -6.62
C ILE A 56 -6.30 16.72 -5.89
N VAL A 57 -6.40 16.92 -4.60
CA VAL A 57 -5.35 17.55 -3.79
C VAL A 57 -4.06 16.73 -3.82
N SER A 58 -4.17 15.41 -3.64
CA SER A 58 -3.00 14.51 -3.70
C SER A 58 -2.38 14.49 -5.10
N PHE A 59 -3.19 14.49 -6.16
CA PHE A 59 -2.71 14.55 -7.53
C PHE A 59 -1.96 15.84 -7.83
N ILE A 60 -2.54 17.00 -7.47
CA ILE A 60 -1.88 18.30 -7.60
C ILE A 60 -0.59 18.32 -6.77
N GLY A 61 -0.61 17.80 -5.56
CA GLY A 61 0.57 17.70 -4.69
C GLY A 61 1.73 16.93 -5.35
N ILE A 62 1.45 15.80 -6.01
CA ILE A 62 2.44 15.01 -6.76
C ILE A 62 3.01 15.81 -7.93
N ILE A 63 2.17 16.49 -8.70
CA ILE A 63 2.63 17.33 -9.83
C ILE A 63 3.53 18.47 -9.32
N VAL A 64 3.11 19.19 -8.28
CA VAL A 64 3.91 20.26 -7.66
C VAL A 64 5.24 19.71 -7.15
N TYR A 65 5.22 18.58 -6.44
CA TYR A 65 6.43 17.91 -5.96
C TYR A 65 7.36 17.57 -7.12
N SER A 66 6.83 17.01 -8.21
CA SER A 66 7.61 16.61 -9.39
C SER A 66 8.28 17.82 -10.06
N ILE A 67 7.59 18.95 -10.15
CA ILE A 67 8.12 20.20 -10.72
C ILE A 67 9.23 20.77 -9.83
N LEU A 68 9.00 20.87 -8.51
CA LEU A 68 9.95 21.43 -7.56
C LEU A 68 11.25 20.63 -7.49
N ASN A 69 11.17 19.30 -7.60
CA ASN A 69 12.31 18.40 -7.57
C ASN A 69 12.90 18.12 -8.97
N LYS A 70 12.38 18.78 -10.02
CA LYS A 70 12.87 18.65 -11.42
C LYS A 70 12.90 17.19 -11.89
N ILE A 71 11.87 16.41 -11.53
CA ILE A 71 11.76 15.00 -11.93
C ILE A 71 11.65 14.93 -13.46
N PRO A 72 12.41 14.05 -14.11
CA PRO A 72 12.37 13.92 -15.57
C PRO A 72 10.97 13.63 -16.10
N LEU A 73 10.57 14.31 -17.19
CA LEU A 73 9.22 14.22 -17.75
C LEU A 73 8.83 12.77 -18.13
N ASN A 74 9.77 11.99 -18.63
CA ASN A 74 9.53 10.57 -18.97
C ASN A 74 9.14 9.74 -17.74
N VAL A 75 9.70 10.03 -16.56
CA VAL A 75 9.33 9.37 -15.29
C VAL A 75 7.93 9.79 -14.89
N VAL A 76 7.62 11.09 -14.94
CA VAL A 76 6.28 11.61 -14.62
C VAL A 76 5.23 11.02 -15.56
N LEU A 77 5.50 10.95 -16.86
CA LEU A 77 4.57 10.37 -17.85
C LEU A 77 4.32 8.88 -17.60
N LEU A 78 5.35 8.12 -17.21
CA LEU A 78 5.21 6.73 -16.85
C LEU A 78 4.31 6.56 -15.62
N GLU A 79 4.53 7.37 -14.57
CA GLU A 79 3.71 7.33 -13.36
C GLU A 79 2.25 7.71 -13.65
N LEU A 80 2.02 8.73 -14.48
CA LEU A 80 0.67 9.10 -14.90
C LEU A 80 -0.03 7.99 -15.69
N LEU A 81 0.69 7.29 -16.56
CA LEU A 81 0.18 6.13 -17.28
C LEU A 81 -0.23 5.01 -16.30
N LEU A 82 0.65 4.70 -15.36
CA LEU A 82 0.41 3.67 -14.36
C LEU A 82 -0.78 4.02 -13.44
N LEU A 83 -0.87 5.27 -13.01
CA LEU A 83 -2.03 5.77 -12.24
C LEU A 83 -3.32 5.74 -13.06
N GLY A 84 -3.25 6.06 -14.35
CA GLY A 84 -4.39 5.94 -15.27
C GLY A 84 -4.87 4.51 -15.44
N LEU A 85 -3.96 3.54 -15.57
CA LEU A 85 -4.30 2.11 -15.61
C LEU A 85 -4.94 1.64 -14.29
N LEU A 86 -4.42 2.12 -13.16
CA LEU A 86 -4.98 1.82 -11.84
C LEU A 86 -6.39 2.43 -11.68
N ALA A 87 -6.61 3.66 -12.14
CA ALA A 87 -7.93 4.30 -12.14
C ALA A 87 -8.95 3.52 -12.98
N LEU A 88 -8.55 3.05 -14.17
CA LEU A 88 -9.37 2.18 -15.01
C LEU A 88 -9.72 0.88 -14.31
N LEU A 89 -8.75 0.24 -13.65
CA LEU A 89 -8.99 -0.95 -12.85
C LEU A 89 -10.00 -0.67 -11.74
N PHE A 90 -9.80 0.39 -10.95
CA PHE A 90 -10.69 0.74 -9.84
C PHE A 90 -12.10 1.10 -10.29
N SER A 91 -12.26 1.64 -11.50
CA SER A 91 -13.58 1.95 -12.06
C SER A 91 -14.39 0.71 -12.47
N LYS A 92 -13.75 -0.45 -12.68
CA LYS A 92 -14.37 -1.69 -13.16
C LYS A 92 -14.36 -2.82 -12.14
N ALA A 93 -13.43 -2.79 -11.20
CA ALA A 93 -13.25 -3.80 -10.18
C ALA A 93 -14.17 -3.54 -8.96
N THR A 94 -14.42 -4.56 -8.15
CA THR A 94 -14.96 -4.39 -6.80
C THR A 94 -13.89 -3.80 -5.86
N LEU A 95 -14.32 -3.25 -4.73
CA LEU A 95 -13.39 -2.67 -3.73
C LEU A 95 -12.30 -3.67 -3.31
N ILE A 96 -12.70 -4.90 -2.98
CA ILE A 96 -11.75 -5.93 -2.51
C ILE A 96 -10.79 -6.36 -3.61
N PHE A 97 -11.25 -6.47 -4.86
CA PHE A 97 -10.37 -6.84 -5.97
C PHE A 97 -9.40 -5.70 -6.32
N GLY A 98 -9.89 -4.46 -6.42
CA GLY A 98 -9.05 -3.28 -6.68
C GLY A 98 -8.00 -3.07 -5.60
N PHE A 99 -8.41 -3.17 -4.33
CA PHE A 99 -7.49 -3.10 -3.20
C PHE A 99 -6.46 -4.24 -3.24
N GLY A 100 -6.91 -5.50 -3.40
CA GLY A 100 -6.03 -6.67 -3.42
C GLY A 100 -5.02 -6.62 -4.56
N PHE A 101 -5.44 -6.21 -5.75
CA PHE A 101 -4.55 -6.03 -6.90
C PHE A 101 -3.45 -5.00 -6.61
N TYR A 102 -3.84 -3.81 -6.13
CA TYR A 102 -2.89 -2.78 -5.75
C TYR A 102 -1.96 -3.26 -4.62
N PHE A 103 -2.53 -3.82 -3.56
CA PHE A 103 -1.78 -4.25 -2.38
C PHE A 103 -0.76 -5.33 -2.71
N VAL A 104 -1.14 -6.34 -3.48
CA VAL A 104 -0.23 -7.46 -3.82
C VAL A 104 0.81 -7.04 -4.85
N LEU A 105 0.37 -6.52 -6.00
CA LEU A 105 1.29 -6.30 -7.13
C LEU A 105 2.10 -5.01 -7.01
N TRP A 106 1.50 -3.96 -6.43
CA TRP A 106 2.12 -2.64 -6.41
C TRP A 106 2.87 -2.35 -5.12
N HIS A 107 2.35 -2.84 -4.00
CA HIS A 107 2.94 -2.58 -2.69
C HIS A 107 3.76 -3.78 -2.18
N SER A 108 3.15 -4.98 -2.13
CA SER A 108 3.78 -6.13 -1.45
C SER A 108 4.92 -6.74 -2.23
N LEU A 109 4.81 -6.92 -3.55
CA LEU A 109 5.90 -7.52 -4.33
C LEU A 109 7.19 -6.69 -4.34
N PRO A 110 7.16 -5.37 -4.59
CA PRO A 110 8.36 -4.53 -4.50
C PRO A 110 8.95 -4.49 -3.09
N SER A 111 8.09 -4.38 -2.06
CA SER A 111 8.52 -4.39 -0.67
C SER A 111 9.20 -5.72 -0.28
N LEU A 112 8.63 -6.85 -0.70
CA LEU A 112 9.20 -8.18 -0.50
C LEU A 112 10.58 -8.31 -1.15
N GLN A 113 10.72 -7.81 -2.38
CA GLN A 113 12.00 -7.83 -3.08
C GLN A 113 13.07 -7.02 -2.32
N SER A 114 12.73 -5.82 -1.87
CA SER A 114 13.64 -4.97 -1.07
C SER A 114 14.04 -5.66 0.24
N GLN A 115 13.09 -6.29 0.94
CA GLN A 115 13.36 -7.04 2.17
C GLN A 115 14.32 -8.21 1.94
N ILE A 116 14.13 -8.96 0.87
CA ILE A 116 15.00 -10.10 0.53
C ILE A 116 16.44 -9.61 0.29
N TYR A 117 16.61 -8.52 -0.45
CA TYR A 117 17.93 -7.94 -0.69
C TYR A 117 18.58 -7.36 0.56
N TYR A 118 17.79 -6.87 1.50
CA TYR A 118 18.29 -6.36 2.78
C TYR A 118 18.74 -7.49 3.73
N ILE A 119 17.96 -8.57 3.82
CA ILE A 119 18.21 -9.66 4.77
C ILE A 119 19.33 -10.60 4.28
N TYR A 120 19.42 -10.80 2.96
CA TYR A 120 20.34 -11.77 2.37
C TYR A 120 21.38 -11.05 1.51
N ASP A 121 22.65 -11.29 1.83
CA ASP A 121 23.79 -10.72 1.10
C ASP A 121 23.77 -11.11 -0.39
N LYS A 122 24.38 -10.26 -1.24
CA LYS A 122 24.48 -10.46 -2.70
C LYS A 122 25.14 -11.79 -3.09
N GLU A 123 25.97 -12.37 -2.20
CA GLU A 123 26.64 -13.67 -2.40
C GLU A 123 25.72 -14.86 -2.10
N THR A 124 24.54 -14.64 -1.52
CA THR A 124 23.64 -15.72 -1.13
C THR A 124 23.07 -16.43 -2.36
N LYS A 125 23.36 -17.72 -2.47
CA LYS A 125 22.74 -18.57 -3.50
C LYS A 125 21.28 -18.78 -3.15
N ARG A 126 20.35 -18.27 -4.01
CA ARG A 126 18.90 -18.42 -3.88
C ARG A 126 18.26 -17.71 -2.67
N PRO A 127 18.39 -16.39 -2.56
CA PRO A 127 17.88 -15.63 -1.40
C PRO A 127 16.36 -15.78 -1.23
N LEU A 128 15.60 -15.79 -2.32
CA LEU A 128 14.14 -16.00 -2.30
C LEU A 128 13.75 -17.34 -1.65
N LEU A 129 14.46 -18.43 -1.97
CA LEU A 129 14.18 -19.74 -1.40
C LEU A 129 14.47 -19.79 0.10
N GLN A 130 15.54 -19.12 0.55
CA GLN A 130 15.87 -19.02 1.97
C GLN A 130 14.80 -18.20 2.71
N TYR A 131 14.39 -17.07 2.14
CA TYR A 131 13.29 -16.27 2.68
C TYR A 131 12.00 -17.09 2.83
N ILE A 132 11.58 -17.81 1.78
CA ILE A 132 10.39 -18.67 1.82
C ILE A 132 10.50 -19.70 2.95
N LYS A 133 11.64 -20.36 3.09
CA LYS A 133 11.84 -21.36 4.17
C LYS A 133 11.74 -20.72 5.56
N SER A 134 12.30 -19.53 5.76
CA SER A 134 12.26 -18.81 7.03
C SER A 134 10.84 -18.30 7.35
N ALA A 135 10.10 -17.86 6.35
CA ALA A 135 8.75 -17.31 6.49
C ALA A 135 7.65 -18.38 6.52
N LEU A 136 7.91 -19.60 6.05
CA LEU A 136 6.91 -20.66 5.83
C LEU A 136 6.10 -20.96 7.08
N LEU A 137 6.77 -21.11 8.23
CA LEU A 137 6.09 -21.41 9.49
C LEU A 137 5.08 -20.33 9.87
N TYR A 138 5.46 -19.06 9.73
CA TYR A 138 4.59 -17.92 10.04
C TYR A 138 3.41 -17.83 9.06
N TRP A 139 3.62 -18.11 7.77
CA TRP A 139 2.55 -18.15 6.78
C TRP A 139 1.56 -19.27 7.07
N VAL A 140 2.05 -20.46 7.38
CA VAL A 140 1.17 -21.60 7.76
C VAL A 140 0.36 -21.27 8.99
N MET A 141 0.97 -20.70 10.04
CA MET A 141 0.26 -20.27 11.24
C MET A 141 -0.79 -19.19 10.95
N ALA A 142 -0.47 -18.23 10.09
CA ALA A 142 -1.42 -17.19 9.68
C ALA A 142 -2.62 -17.77 8.91
N ILE A 143 -2.40 -18.71 8.00
CA ILE A 143 -3.46 -19.40 7.26
C ILE A 143 -4.33 -20.24 8.21
N ILE A 144 -3.73 -20.98 9.13
CA ILE A 144 -4.46 -21.76 10.13
C ILE A 144 -5.29 -20.82 11.01
N GLY A 145 -4.72 -19.72 11.48
CA GLY A 145 -5.44 -18.70 12.27
C GLY A 145 -6.63 -18.11 11.53
N LEU A 146 -6.46 -17.81 10.22
CA LEU A 146 -7.53 -17.29 9.36
C LEU A 146 -8.65 -18.32 9.19
N LEU A 147 -8.31 -19.58 8.92
CA LEU A 147 -9.28 -20.67 8.81
C LEU A 147 -10.01 -20.90 10.12
N PHE A 148 -9.29 -20.92 11.25
CA PHE A 148 -9.89 -21.01 12.58
C PHE A 148 -10.89 -19.87 12.81
N PHE A 149 -10.49 -18.63 12.53
CA PHE A 149 -11.37 -17.47 12.64
C PHE A 149 -12.62 -17.63 11.77
N TYR A 150 -12.46 -18.03 10.52
CA TYR A 150 -13.57 -18.22 9.57
C TYR A 150 -14.58 -19.27 10.03
N TYR A 151 -14.11 -20.40 10.61
CA TYR A 151 -14.99 -21.51 10.99
C TYR A 151 -15.58 -21.38 12.40
N PHE A 152 -14.89 -20.71 13.32
CA PHE A 152 -15.29 -20.68 14.73
C PHE A 152 -15.87 -19.34 15.19
N VAL A 153 -15.67 -18.27 14.43
CA VAL A 153 -16.23 -16.97 14.78
C VAL A 153 -17.46 -16.70 13.92
N ASP A 154 -18.62 -16.79 14.56
CA ASP A 154 -19.91 -16.50 13.89
C ASP A 154 -20.12 -14.98 13.81
N LEU A 155 -19.74 -14.40 12.67
CA LEU A 155 -19.87 -12.99 12.39
C LEU A 155 -20.89 -12.74 11.28
N PRO A 156 -21.74 -11.72 11.41
CA PRO A 156 -22.61 -11.32 10.34
C PRO A 156 -21.79 -10.95 9.10
N GLN A 157 -22.19 -11.49 7.94
CA GLN A 157 -21.46 -11.29 6.66
C GLN A 157 -21.24 -9.81 6.31
N GLU A 158 -22.13 -8.93 6.76
CA GLU A 158 -22.03 -7.49 6.50
C GLU A 158 -20.82 -6.82 7.18
N TYR A 159 -20.25 -7.42 8.25
CA TYR A 159 -19.06 -6.88 8.95
C TYR A 159 -17.74 -7.52 8.51
N MET A 160 -17.79 -8.57 7.69
CA MET A 160 -16.58 -9.32 7.29
C MET A 160 -15.52 -8.43 6.63
N LEU A 161 -15.93 -7.55 5.71
CA LEU A 161 -15.01 -6.62 5.04
C LEU A 161 -14.42 -5.60 6.01
N SER A 162 -15.22 -5.06 6.91
CA SER A 162 -14.77 -4.06 7.90
C SER A 162 -13.76 -4.66 8.88
N ILE A 163 -13.98 -5.90 9.30
CA ILE A 163 -13.06 -6.64 10.16
C ILE A 163 -11.77 -6.95 9.40
N PHE A 164 -11.87 -7.40 8.15
CA PHE A 164 -10.73 -7.66 7.29
C PHE A 164 -9.85 -6.41 7.10
N PHE A 165 -10.45 -5.27 6.76
CA PHE A 165 -9.70 -4.02 6.60
C PHE A 165 -9.14 -3.50 7.92
N SER A 166 -9.84 -3.66 9.05
CA SER A 166 -9.32 -3.31 10.38
C SER A 166 -8.10 -4.16 10.75
N PHE A 167 -8.16 -5.47 10.48
CA PHE A 167 -7.05 -6.39 10.69
C PHE A 167 -5.83 -6.04 9.82
N LEU A 168 -6.06 -5.76 8.53
CA LEU A 168 -4.98 -5.30 7.64
C LEU A 168 -4.35 -4.00 8.13
N ALA A 169 -5.14 -3.02 8.55
CA ALA A 169 -4.64 -1.76 9.09
C ALA A 169 -3.81 -1.98 10.35
N ALA A 170 -4.26 -2.86 11.26
CA ALA A 170 -3.56 -3.19 12.50
C ALA A 170 -2.20 -3.84 12.26
N ILE A 171 -2.04 -4.63 11.18
CA ILE A 171 -0.75 -5.23 10.80
C ILE A 171 0.11 -4.24 10.01
N THR A 172 -0.50 -3.52 9.07
CA THR A 172 0.23 -2.64 8.14
C THR A 172 0.87 -1.45 8.87
N PHE A 173 0.21 -0.91 9.89
CA PHE A 173 0.73 0.25 10.61
C PHE A 173 2.07 -0.03 11.34
N PRO A 174 2.21 -1.08 12.19
CA PRO A 174 3.48 -1.43 12.78
C PRO A 174 4.54 -1.83 11.72
N HIS A 175 4.12 -2.55 10.68
CA HIS A 175 5.02 -2.94 9.59
C HIS A 175 5.61 -1.71 8.88
N ALA A 176 4.81 -0.69 8.59
CA ALA A 176 5.30 0.54 7.97
C ALA A 176 6.32 1.27 8.85
N ILE A 177 6.14 1.28 10.18
CA ILE A 177 7.11 1.87 11.12
C ILE A 177 8.43 1.09 11.07
N VAL A 178 8.38 -0.24 11.15
CA VAL A 178 9.59 -1.09 11.11
C VAL A 178 10.34 -0.91 9.80
N MET A 179 9.65 -0.88 8.66
CA MET A 179 10.26 -0.64 7.35
C MET A 179 10.92 0.74 7.27
N THR A 180 10.27 1.77 7.78
CA THR A 180 10.84 3.13 7.82
C THR A 180 12.13 3.16 8.66
N LEU A 181 12.11 2.55 9.84
CA LEU A 181 13.30 2.49 10.72
C LEU A 181 14.44 1.70 10.09
N MET A 182 14.13 0.61 9.40
CA MET A 182 15.12 -0.22 8.68
C MET A 182 15.86 0.58 7.60
N PHE A 183 15.14 1.31 6.75
CA PHE A 183 15.75 2.12 5.70
C PHE A 183 16.52 3.33 6.25
N TYR A 184 16.04 3.96 7.34
CA TYR A 184 16.77 5.04 8.00
C TYR A 184 18.11 4.58 8.59
N SER A 185 18.18 3.35 9.09
CA SER A 185 19.43 2.81 9.64
C SER A 185 20.46 2.48 8.56
N GLU A 186 20.05 2.21 7.33
CA GLU A 186 20.95 2.01 6.19
C GLU A 186 21.63 3.32 5.75
N GLU A 187 20.86 4.40 5.65
CA GLU A 187 21.39 5.73 5.31
C GLU A 187 22.41 6.22 6.38
N ALA A 188 22.17 5.92 7.65
CA ALA A 188 23.03 6.33 8.75
C ALA A 188 24.35 5.50 8.86
N ASN A 189 24.39 4.28 8.33
CA ASN A 189 25.54 3.39 8.39
C ASN A 189 26.33 3.32 7.06
N GLY A 190 25.88 4.03 6.03
CA GLY A 190 26.49 4.08 4.70
C GLY A 190 27.48 5.23 4.46
N ASP A 191 27.80 6.05 5.50
CA ASP A 191 28.84 7.09 5.49
C ASP A 191 30.17 6.62 6.07
#